data_f2e0b08fe7c752ec2078078e32106c62
#
_entry.id   f2e0b08fe7c752ec2078078e32106c62
#
_cell.length_a   1.000
_cell.length_b   1.000
_cell.length_c   1.000
_cell.angle_alpha   90.00
_cell.angle_beta   90.00
_cell.angle_gamma   90.00
#
_symmetry.space_group_name_H-M   'P 1'
#
loop_
_entity.id
_entity.type
_entity.pdbx_description
1 polymer ?
#
loop_
_entity_poly.entity_id
_entity_poly.type
_entity_poly.pdbx_seq_one_letter_code
_entity_poly.pdbx_strand_id
1 'polypeptide(L)'
;MRWRLTFLYLGLLSVLLLAGGVAQYFAAREVLFRTNAEALSSEYAADLLAFRRQIGTTARPASALRALMLSAQFAKELASGHTSAAIFDAHGGLVTTANAGISPDQAPPTLTTTDYLNAIGAKPKAYYLAAASDGSTHLAVLNVVRVGNNPIGVVQLSIPTAVIDQTLQADRQLAIVGSLLVLVVALLLSPLIIGRALRPLEQMSSTAGALAAGDYKQRVSVPRTQDEIGKLAVAFNQMAVGIDQAFEVRRQSEAQMRHFVADASHELRTPLTSIAGYIDVLGRR
;
A
#
# COMPACT_ATOMS: atom_id res chain seq x y z
N MET A 1 -0.44 22.35 -15.68
CA MET A 1 -1.03 21.80 -14.45
C MET A 1 -1.21 20.27 -14.46
N ARG A 2 -1.71 19.68 -15.57
CA ARG A 2 -2.00 18.22 -15.68
C ARG A 2 -0.80 17.33 -15.32
N TRP A 3 0.38 17.57 -15.87
CA TRP A 3 1.58 16.78 -15.62
C TRP A 3 2.05 16.82 -14.15
N ARG A 4 1.92 17.98 -13.48
CA ARG A 4 2.27 18.09 -12.06
C ARG A 4 1.39 17.21 -11.17
N LEU A 5 0.07 17.19 -11.43
CA LEU A 5 -0.88 16.32 -10.72
C LEU A 5 -0.63 14.85 -11.00
N THR A 6 -0.35 14.49 -12.27
CA THR A 6 0.00 13.11 -12.65
C THR A 6 1.24 12.63 -11.91
N PHE A 7 2.33 13.41 -11.87
CA PHE A 7 3.55 13.04 -11.15
C PHE A 7 3.35 12.98 -9.64
N LEU A 8 2.57 13.87 -9.05
CA LEU A 8 2.22 13.83 -7.64
C LEU A 8 1.44 12.55 -7.29
N TYR A 9 0.44 12.23 -8.09
CA TYR A 9 -0.36 11.02 -7.92
C TYR A 9 0.48 9.75 -8.08
N LEU A 10 1.33 9.67 -9.14
CA LEU A 10 2.23 8.55 -9.34
C LEU A 10 3.27 8.42 -8.24
N GLY A 11 3.81 9.54 -7.74
CA GLY A 11 4.73 9.54 -6.62
C GLY A 11 4.08 9.00 -5.34
N LEU A 12 2.87 9.48 -5.03
CA LEU A 12 2.12 8.98 -3.88
C LEU A 12 1.78 7.49 -4.01
N LEU A 13 1.31 7.06 -5.20
CA LEU A 13 1.01 5.66 -5.49
C LEU A 13 2.26 4.79 -5.37
N SER A 14 3.41 5.24 -5.86
CA SER A 14 4.70 4.54 -5.75
C SER A 14 5.11 4.33 -4.30
N VAL A 15 5.01 5.38 -3.47
CA VAL A 15 5.33 5.29 -2.03
C VAL A 15 4.38 4.30 -1.34
N LEU A 16 3.09 4.34 -1.66
CA LEU A 16 2.10 3.45 -1.06
C LEU A 16 2.32 1.99 -1.46
N LEU A 17 2.63 1.72 -2.73
CA LEU A 17 2.95 0.37 -3.21
C LEU A 17 4.24 -0.16 -2.57
N LEU A 18 5.26 0.69 -2.43
CA LEU A 18 6.51 0.31 -1.78
C LEU A 18 6.31 0.01 -0.30
N ALA A 19 5.60 0.87 0.44
CA ALA A 19 5.29 0.65 1.85
C ALA A 19 4.44 -0.61 2.05
N GLY A 20 3.43 -0.82 1.21
CA GLY A 20 2.58 -2.02 1.21
C GLY A 20 3.38 -3.28 0.91
N GLY A 21 4.24 -3.26 -0.10
CA GLY A 21 5.10 -4.39 -0.46
C GLY A 21 6.09 -4.76 0.65
N VAL A 22 6.71 -3.76 1.29
CA VAL A 22 7.59 -3.98 2.45
C VAL A 22 6.81 -4.59 3.63
N ALA A 23 5.67 -4.03 3.96
CA ALA A 23 4.82 -4.54 5.05
C ALA A 23 4.35 -5.98 4.77
N GLN A 24 3.93 -6.27 3.53
CA GLN A 24 3.52 -7.60 3.09
C GLN A 24 4.69 -8.61 3.21
N TYR A 25 5.89 -8.22 2.78
CA TYR A 25 7.07 -9.09 2.89
C TYR A 25 7.38 -9.47 4.34
N PHE A 26 7.38 -8.50 5.27
CA PHE A 26 7.63 -8.80 6.69
C PHE A 26 6.51 -9.64 7.30
N ALA A 27 5.25 -9.38 6.95
CA ALA A 27 4.12 -10.17 7.42
C ALA A 27 4.18 -11.61 6.89
N ALA A 28 4.42 -11.81 5.58
CA ALA A 28 4.56 -13.12 4.98
C ALA A 28 5.73 -13.90 5.59
N ARG A 29 6.87 -13.23 5.78
CA ARG A 29 8.05 -13.82 6.43
C ARG A 29 7.72 -14.32 7.84
N GLU A 30 7.12 -13.49 8.69
CA GLU A 30 6.76 -13.88 10.06
C GLU A 30 5.78 -15.06 10.06
N VAL A 31 4.75 -15.02 9.21
CA VAL A 31 3.78 -16.10 9.10
C VAL A 31 4.44 -17.40 8.67
N LEU A 32 5.28 -17.38 7.63
CA LEU A 32 5.99 -18.59 7.15
C LEU A 32 6.90 -19.18 8.21
N PHE A 33 7.69 -18.33 8.90
CA PHE A 33 8.58 -18.81 9.96
C PHE A 33 7.78 -19.43 11.12
N ARG A 34 6.70 -18.78 11.54
CA ARG A 34 5.86 -19.27 12.64
C ARG A 34 5.13 -20.57 12.27
N THR A 35 4.54 -20.65 11.07
CA THR A 35 3.82 -21.84 10.61
C THR A 35 4.76 -23.05 10.48
N ASN A 36 5.96 -22.84 9.94
CA ASN A 36 6.96 -23.92 9.87
C ASN A 36 7.45 -24.35 11.26
N ALA A 37 7.60 -23.41 12.19
CA ALA A 37 7.95 -23.73 13.58
C ALA A 37 6.86 -24.53 14.30
N GLU A 38 5.59 -24.17 14.10
CA GLU A 38 4.44 -24.92 14.64
C GLU A 38 4.35 -26.32 14.03
N ALA A 39 4.60 -26.44 12.70
CA ALA A 39 4.64 -27.75 12.04
C ALA A 39 5.72 -28.64 12.63
N LEU A 40 6.96 -28.15 12.80
CA LEU A 40 8.07 -28.87 13.45
C LEU A 40 7.71 -29.29 14.88
N SER A 41 7.09 -28.43 15.65
CA SER A 41 6.68 -28.75 17.03
C SER A 41 5.58 -29.83 17.06
N SER A 42 4.64 -29.80 16.12
CA SER A 42 3.57 -30.82 16.02
C SER A 42 4.12 -32.17 15.56
N GLU A 43 5.06 -32.17 14.61
CA GLU A 43 5.76 -33.37 14.14
C GLU A 43 6.53 -34.02 15.32
N TYR A 44 7.29 -33.22 16.07
CA TYR A 44 7.96 -33.68 17.30
C TYR A 44 6.98 -34.34 18.28
N ALA A 45 5.81 -33.75 18.51
CA ALA A 45 4.84 -34.31 19.43
C ALA A 45 4.29 -35.66 18.95
N ALA A 46 4.08 -35.81 17.64
CA ALA A 46 3.64 -37.06 17.03
C ALA A 46 4.73 -38.14 17.11
N ASP A 47 5.96 -37.81 16.77
CA ASP A 47 7.11 -38.72 16.80
C ASP A 47 7.43 -39.15 18.24
N LEU A 48 7.38 -38.24 19.18
CA LEU A 48 7.54 -38.56 20.60
C LEU A 48 6.49 -39.57 21.09
N LEU A 49 5.25 -39.43 20.65
CA LEU A 49 4.17 -40.37 20.99
C LEU A 49 4.39 -41.71 20.31
N ALA A 50 4.81 -41.76 19.05
CA ALA A 50 5.13 -42.96 18.33
C ALA A 50 6.30 -43.72 19.00
N PHE A 51 7.39 -42.99 19.31
CA PHE A 51 8.53 -43.56 20.01
C PHE A 51 8.19 -44.11 21.38
N ARG A 52 7.36 -43.39 22.15
CA ARG A 52 6.85 -43.89 23.45
C ARG A 52 6.03 -45.17 23.32
N ARG A 53 5.19 -45.33 22.28
CA ARG A 53 4.45 -46.54 22.02
C ARG A 53 5.38 -47.70 21.64
N GLN A 54 6.41 -47.46 20.87
CA GLN A 54 7.39 -48.45 20.44
C GLN A 54 8.23 -49.00 21.61
N ILE A 55 8.57 -48.12 22.58
CA ILE A 55 9.31 -48.53 23.78
C ILE A 55 8.48 -49.42 24.73
N GLY A 56 7.18 -49.42 24.56
CA GLY A 56 6.23 -50.24 25.33
C GLY A 56 5.85 -49.68 26.68
N THR A 57 4.71 -50.16 27.22
CA THR A 57 4.14 -49.72 28.50
C THR A 57 4.79 -50.41 29.74
N THR A 58 5.84 -51.19 29.54
CA THR A 58 6.57 -51.81 30.68
C THR A 58 7.19 -50.73 31.55
N ALA A 59 6.90 -50.79 32.84
CA ALA A 59 7.44 -49.85 33.85
C ALA A 59 8.98 -49.89 33.86
N ARG A 60 9.59 -49.01 33.05
CA ARG A 60 11.02 -48.85 33.03
C ARG A 60 11.45 -47.81 34.08
N PRO A 61 12.59 -47.99 34.76
CA PRO A 61 13.10 -47.02 35.68
C PRO A 61 13.37 -45.70 34.97
N ALA A 62 13.20 -44.55 35.64
CA ALA A 62 13.34 -43.21 35.07
C ALA A 62 14.72 -42.98 34.41
N SER A 63 15.76 -43.64 34.93
CA SER A 63 17.12 -43.64 34.39
C SER A 63 17.21 -44.27 32.99
N ALA A 64 16.53 -45.38 32.79
CA ALA A 64 16.49 -46.06 31.46
C ALA A 64 15.68 -45.23 30.42
N LEU A 65 14.57 -44.62 30.85
CA LEU A 65 13.80 -43.71 30.02
C LEU A 65 14.63 -42.49 29.61
N ARG A 66 15.37 -41.91 30.55
CA ARG A 66 16.27 -40.80 30.29
C ARG A 66 17.35 -41.18 29.24
N ALA A 67 17.99 -42.34 29.43
CA ALA A 67 19.02 -42.81 28.51
C ALA A 67 18.46 -43.03 27.08
N LEU A 68 17.24 -43.55 26.96
CA LEU A 68 16.57 -43.73 25.65
C LEU A 68 16.18 -42.43 25.00
N MET A 69 15.63 -41.45 25.74
CA MET A 69 15.23 -40.15 25.21
C MET A 69 16.41 -39.24 24.84
N LEU A 70 17.58 -39.51 25.37
CA LEU A 70 18.85 -38.83 25.03
C LEU A 70 19.72 -39.67 24.08
N SER A 71 19.19 -40.70 23.45
CA SER A 71 19.93 -41.59 22.57
C SER A 71 20.01 -41.10 21.14
N ALA A 72 21.05 -41.55 20.43
CA ALA A 72 21.19 -41.33 18.96
C ALA A 72 20.05 -41.96 18.17
N GLN A 73 19.45 -43.06 18.67
CA GLN A 73 18.28 -43.67 18.02
C GLN A 73 17.06 -42.73 18.03
N PHE A 74 16.79 -42.09 19.15
CA PHE A 74 15.69 -41.12 19.25
C PHE A 74 15.96 -39.90 18.36
N ALA A 75 17.19 -39.38 18.33
CA ALA A 75 17.57 -38.30 17.41
C ALA A 75 17.33 -38.68 15.95
N LYS A 76 17.65 -39.92 15.58
CA LYS A 76 17.49 -40.44 14.21
C LYS A 76 16.01 -40.61 13.81
N GLU A 77 15.15 -41.01 14.75
CA GLU A 77 13.70 -41.09 14.51
C GLU A 77 13.08 -39.70 14.27
N LEU A 78 13.61 -38.67 14.98
CA LEU A 78 13.18 -37.27 14.83
C LEU A 78 13.74 -36.61 13.58
N ALA A 79 14.84 -37.11 13.05
CA ALA A 79 15.46 -36.58 11.83
C ALA A 79 14.81 -37.21 10.61
N SER A 80 13.77 -36.59 10.07
CA SER A 80 13.06 -37.02 8.88
C SER A 80 13.11 -35.97 7.75
N GLY A 81 13.14 -36.43 6.50
CA GLY A 81 13.14 -35.55 5.34
C GLY A 81 14.30 -34.54 5.35
N HIS A 82 14.03 -33.26 5.55
CA HIS A 82 15.03 -32.18 5.61
C HIS A 82 15.23 -31.64 7.03
N THR A 83 14.71 -32.35 8.05
CA THR A 83 14.79 -31.93 9.45
C THR A 83 16.03 -32.52 10.09
N SER A 84 16.86 -31.67 10.69
CA SER A 84 17.97 -32.07 11.56
C SER A 84 17.52 -32.04 13.01
N ALA A 85 17.92 -33.08 13.78
CA ALA A 85 17.66 -33.17 15.19
C ALA A 85 18.95 -33.12 15.99
N ALA A 86 19.00 -32.30 17.04
CA ALA A 86 20.08 -32.29 18.01
C ALA A 86 19.49 -32.38 19.43
N ILE A 87 20.08 -33.21 20.26
CA ILE A 87 19.63 -33.44 21.64
C ILE A 87 20.67 -32.87 22.59
N PHE A 88 20.22 -32.04 23.51
CA PHE A 88 21.00 -31.38 24.54
C PHE A 88 20.56 -31.88 25.93
N ASP A 89 21.50 -31.96 26.86
CA ASP A 89 21.20 -32.30 28.24
C ASP A 89 20.56 -31.10 28.98
N ALA A 90 20.23 -31.31 30.26
CA ALA A 90 19.63 -30.27 31.10
C ALA A 90 20.56 -29.06 31.37
N HIS A 91 21.84 -29.17 31.07
CA HIS A 91 22.83 -28.10 31.23
C HIS A 91 23.19 -27.42 29.90
N GLY A 92 22.54 -27.83 28.78
CA GLY A 92 22.81 -27.30 27.46
C GLY A 92 24.00 -27.94 26.76
N GLY A 93 24.54 -29.08 27.29
CA GLY A 93 25.56 -29.84 26.63
C GLY A 93 25.00 -30.69 25.51
N LEU A 94 25.67 -30.69 24.34
CA LEU A 94 25.28 -31.51 23.20
C LEU A 94 25.51 -32.99 23.51
N VAL A 95 24.44 -33.79 23.42
CA VAL A 95 24.49 -35.24 23.65
C VAL A 95 24.66 -36.00 22.35
N THR A 96 23.83 -35.70 21.37
CA THR A 96 23.83 -36.40 20.08
C THR A 96 23.14 -35.56 18.98
N THR A 97 23.47 -35.87 17.73
CA THR A 97 22.87 -35.24 16.57
C THR A 97 22.47 -36.29 15.54
N ALA A 98 21.43 -35.98 14.77
CA ALA A 98 21.06 -36.72 13.58
C ALA A 98 20.65 -35.75 12.48
N ASN A 99 21.18 -35.96 11.28
CA ASN A 99 20.89 -35.13 10.12
C ASN A 99 20.22 -35.99 9.05
N ALA A 100 18.99 -35.68 8.69
CA ALA A 100 18.32 -36.31 7.58
C ALA A 100 18.56 -35.48 6.31
N GLY A 101 19.23 -36.09 5.31
CA GLY A 101 19.41 -35.45 3.99
C GLY A 101 20.42 -34.31 3.93
N ILE A 102 21.11 -34.01 5.03
CA ILE A 102 22.20 -33.04 5.11
C ILE A 102 23.51 -33.84 5.16
N SER A 103 24.59 -33.35 4.52
CA SER A 103 25.89 -34.03 4.53
C SER A 103 26.34 -34.34 5.95
N PRO A 104 26.90 -35.57 6.21
CA PRO A 104 27.29 -35.99 7.55
C PRO A 104 28.30 -35.08 8.25
N ASP A 105 29.05 -34.29 7.47
CA ASP A 105 30.05 -33.32 7.98
C ASP A 105 29.49 -31.98 8.41
N GLN A 106 28.20 -31.73 8.22
CA GLN A 106 27.57 -30.49 8.65
C GLN A 106 27.15 -30.62 10.12
N ALA A 107 27.83 -29.88 10.99
CA ALA A 107 27.39 -29.78 12.37
C ALA A 107 26.00 -29.11 12.43
N PRO A 108 25.12 -29.58 13.35
CA PRO A 108 23.82 -28.97 13.49
C PRO A 108 23.99 -27.49 13.84
N PRO A 109 23.05 -26.65 13.40
CA PRO A 109 23.09 -25.22 13.76
C PRO A 109 23.10 -25.07 15.28
N THR A 110 24.05 -24.31 15.81
CA THR A 110 24.23 -24.14 17.24
C THR A 110 23.51 -22.87 17.71
N LEU A 111 22.72 -23.02 18.76
CA LEU A 111 22.13 -21.91 19.52
C LEU A 111 23.02 -21.62 20.74
N THR A 112 22.78 -20.50 21.40
CA THR A 112 23.52 -20.18 22.64
C THR A 112 23.03 -21.04 23.79
N THR A 113 23.91 -21.38 24.73
CA THR A 113 23.54 -22.11 25.96
C THR A 113 22.40 -21.42 26.71
N THR A 114 22.33 -20.09 26.66
CA THR A 114 21.26 -19.31 27.24
C THR A 114 19.89 -19.61 26.59
N ASP A 115 19.83 -19.86 25.30
CA ASP A 115 18.56 -20.18 24.61
C ASP A 115 18.02 -21.54 25.06
N TYR A 116 18.91 -22.55 25.25
CA TYR A 116 18.50 -23.86 25.79
C TYR A 116 18.02 -23.76 27.23
N LEU A 117 18.70 -22.98 28.08
CA LEU A 117 18.31 -22.78 29.50
C LEU A 117 16.95 -22.03 29.57
N ASN A 118 16.74 -21.04 28.73
CA ASN A 118 15.46 -20.33 28.64
C ASN A 118 14.32 -21.24 28.19
N ALA A 119 14.57 -22.16 27.26
CA ALA A 119 13.58 -23.16 26.83
C ALA A 119 13.18 -24.07 28.01
N ILE A 120 14.15 -24.52 28.81
CA ILE A 120 13.90 -25.34 30.01
C ILE A 120 13.08 -24.56 31.04
N GLY A 121 13.33 -23.27 31.22
CA GLY A 121 12.66 -22.38 32.18
C GLY A 121 11.26 -21.93 31.80
N ALA A 122 10.59 -22.58 30.83
CA ALA A 122 9.19 -22.42 30.46
C ALA A 122 8.82 -21.14 29.64
N LYS A 123 9.79 -20.51 29.00
CA LYS A 123 9.48 -19.42 28.00
C LYS A 123 10.27 -19.62 26.70
N PRO A 124 10.08 -20.74 25.97
CA PRO A 124 10.69 -20.86 24.64
C PRO A 124 10.10 -19.81 23.71
N LYS A 125 10.94 -19.25 22.85
CA LYS A 125 10.45 -18.47 21.70
C LYS A 125 9.74 -19.41 20.74
N ALA A 126 8.85 -18.90 19.90
CA ALA A 126 8.17 -19.71 18.90
C ALA A 126 9.18 -20.38 17.94
N TYR A 127 10.26 -19.67 17.61
CA TYR A 127 11.36 -20.18 16.81
C TYR A 127 12.65 -19.41 17.09
N TYR A 128 13.77 -19.98 16.66
CA TYR A 128 15.09 -19.41 16.70
C TYR A 128 15.71 -19.46 15.32
N LEU A 129 16.57 -18.49 15.01
CA LEU A 129 17.40 -18.53 13.80
C LEU A 129 18.82 -18.88 14.26
N ALA A 130 19.33 -19.99 13.74
CA ALA A 130 20.63 -20.51 14.07
C ALA A 130 21.50 -20.59 12.81
N ALA A 131 22.76 -20.17 12.93
CA ALA A 131 23.72 -20.33 11.84
C ALA A 131 24.36 -21.73 11.91
N ALA A 132 24.39 -22.42 10.78
CA ALA A 132 25.14 -23.66 10.63
C ALA A 132 26.60 -23.37 10.29
N SER A 133 27.45 -24.39 10.42
CA SER A 133 28.90 -24.30 10.15
C SER A 133 29.25 -23.93 8.71
N ASP A 134 28.36 -24.18 7.75
CA ASP A 134 28.47 -23.82 6.34
C ASP A 134 28.04 -22.39 6.02
N GLY A 135 27.65 -21.62 7.04
CA GLY A 135 27.12 -20.25 6.89
C GLY A 135 25.65 -20.19 6.51
N SER A 136 24.97 -21.32 6.34
CA SER A 136 23.51 -21.34 6.09
C SER A 136 22.74 -20.99 7.36
N THR A 137 21.59 -20.34 7.19
CA THR A 137 20.68 -20.05 8.29
C THR A 137 19.61 -21.14 8.37
N HIS A 138 19.33 -21.57 9.60
CA HIS A 138 18.30 -22.57 9.87
C HIS A 138 17.25 -22.00 10.82
N LEU A 139 16.01 -22.39 10.56
CA LEU A 139 14.90 -22.23 11.50
C LEU A 139 15.00 -23.36 12.53
N ALA A 140 15.15 -23.05 13.81
CA ALA A 140 15.24 -24.02 14.87
C ALA A 140 14.09 -23.86 15.88
N VAL A 141 13.57 -24.98 16.35
CA VAL A 141 12.56 -25.07 17.41
C VAL A 141 13.12 -25.90 18.56
N LEU A 142 12.94 -25.42 19.77
CA LEU A 142 13.38 -26.10 21.00
C LEU A 142 12.20 -26.73 21.72
N ASN A 143 12.25 -28.06 21.87
CA ASN A 143 11.24 -28.85 22.55
C ASN A 143 11.85 -29.48 23.82
N VAL A 144 11.25 -29.22 24.98
CA VAL A 144 11.74 -29.74 26.26
C VAL A 144 11.31 -31.19 26.45
N VAL A 145 12.28 -32.06 26.65
CA VAL A 145 12.03 -33.47 26.98
C VAL A 145 11.90 -33.60 28.49
N ARG A 146 10.78 -34.21 28.92
CA ARG A 146 10.48 -34.42 30.34
C ARG A 146 10.22 -35.89 30.67
N VAL A 147 10.72 -36.33 31.80
CA VAL A 147 10.40 -37.61 32.42
C VAL A 147 9.66 -37.33 33.72
N GLY A 148 8.35 -37.62 33.75
CA GLY A 148 7.49 -37.10 34.81
C GLY A 148 7.41 -35.59 34.77
N ASN A 149 7.73 -34.94 35.89
CA ASN A 149 7.72 -33.46 35.97
C ASN A 149 9.13 -32.83 35.81
N ASN A 150 10.18 -33.65 35.68
CA ASN A 150 11.54 -33.15 35.58
C ASN A 150 12.00 -33.00 34.14
N PRO A 151 12.50 -31.82 33.73
CA PRO A 151 13.15 -31.64 32.44
C PRO A 151 14.48 -32.40 32.41
N ILE A 152 14.70 -33.24 31.40
CA ILE A 152 15.92 -34.05 31.29
C ILE A 152 16.82 -33.54 30.17
N GLY A 153 16.31 -32.73 29.29
CA GLY A 153 17.04 -32.16 28.14
C GLY A 153 16.15 -31.38 27.19
N VAL A 154 16.73 -30.96 26.11
CA VAL A 154 16.07 -30.20 25.04
C VAL A 154 16.38 -30.87 23.72
N VAL A 155 15.34 -31.06 22.89
CA VAL A 155 15.47 -31.42 21.50
C VAL A 155 15.36 -30.18 20.65
N GLN A 156 16.37 -29.92 19.86
CA GLN A 156 16.36 -28.93 18.80
C GLN A 156 16.02 -29.61 17.49
N LEU A 157 14.95 -29.19 16.85
CA LEU A 157 14.66 -29.53 15.45
C LEU A 157 14.96 -28.32 14.60
N SER A 158 15.60 -28.52 13.46
CA SER A 158 15.96 -27.43 12.57
C SER A 158 15.81 -27.80 11.10
N ILE A 159 15.37 -26.84 10.30
CA ILE A 159 15.27 -26.90 8.85
C ILE A 159 16.03 -25.75 8.22
N PRO A 160 16.64 -25.94 7.03
CA PRO A 160 17.26 -24.84 6.30
C PRO A 160 16.23 -23.78 5.91
N THR A 161 16.57 -22.51 6.13
CA THR A 161 15.67 -21.39 5.71
C THR A 161 15.60 -21.24 4.19
N ALA A 162 16.49 -21.86 3.44
CA ALA A 162 16.52 -21.79 1.97
C ALA A 162 15.19 -22.14 1.32
N VAL A 163 14.44 -23.11 1.86
CA VAL A 163 13.11 -23.48 1.37
C VAL A 163 12.10 -22.35 1.57
N ILE A 164 12.16 -21.69 2.74
CA ILE A 164 11.31 -20.54 3.07
C ILE A 164 11.70 -19.34 2.21
N ASP A 165 13.01 -19.11 2.03
CA ASP A 165 13.54 -18.01 1.25
C ASP A 165 13.18 -18.14 -0.25
N GLN A 166 13.13 -19.34 -0.81
CA GLN A 166 12.66 -19.57 -2.18
C GLN A 166 11.19 -19.15 -2.35
N THR A 167 10.33 -19.49 -1.39
CA THR A 167 8.92 -19.08 -1.41
C THR A 167 8.81 -17.57 -1.30
N LEU A 168 9.55 -16.94 -0.38
CA LEU A 168 9.58 -15.48 -0.23
C LEU A 168 10.14 -14.77 -1.46
N GLN A 169 11.10 -15.38 -2.18
CA GLN A 169 11.61 -14.83 -3.44
C GLN A 169 10.55 -14.83 -4.54
N ALA A 170 9.76 -15.89 -4.66
CA ALA A 170 8.67 -15.98 -5.62
C ALA A 170 7.60 -14.91 -5.33
N ASP A 171 7.18 -14.78 -4.08
CA ASP A 171 6.22 -13.76 -3.64
C ASP A 171 6.75 -12.34 -3.88
N ARG A 172 8.03 -12.10 -3.60
CA ARG A 172 8.68 -10.80 -3.86
C ARG A 172 8.69 -10.46 -5.36
N GLN A 173 9.04 -11.42 -6.21
CA GLN A 173 9.03 -11.21 -7.67
C GLN A 173 7.62 -10.89 -8.16
N LEU A 174 6.62 -11.62 -7.71
CA LEU A 174 5.22 -11.37 -8.04
C LEU A 174 4.76 -9.97 -7.59
N ALA A 175 5.13 -9.57 -6.37
CA ALA A 175 4.82 -8.23 -5.85
C ALA A 175 5.49 -7.11 -6.66
N ILE A 176 6.75 -7.28 -7.05
CA ILE A 176 7.49 -6.31 -7.88
C ILE A 176 6.85 -6.18 -9.26
N VAL A 177 6.59 -7.31 -9.94
CA VAL A 177 5.98 -7.32 -11.28
C VAL A 177 4.57 -6.74 -11.23
N GLY A 178 3.76 -7.13 -10.23
CA GLY A 178 2.42 -6.59 -10.02
C GLY A 178 2.43 -5.07 -9.77
N SER A 179 3.33 -4.59 -8.91
CA SER A 179 3.48 -3.16 -8.63
C SER A 179 3.92 -2.37 -9.87
N LEU A 180 4.84 -2.92 -10.65
CA LEU A 180 5.29 -2.29 -11.89
C LEU A 180 4.14 -2.19 -12.91
N LEU A 181 3.36 -3.26 -13.06
CA LEU A 181 2.17 -3.27 -13.93
C LEU A 181 1.16 -2.20 -13.51
N VAL A 182 0.85 -2.09 -12.22
CA VAL A 182 -0.05 -1.07 -11.69
C VAL A 182 0.48 0.33 -11.98
N LEU A 183 1.77 0.59 -11.81
CA LEU A 183 2.38 1.88 -12.12
C LEU A 183 2.32 2.22 -13.60
N VAL A 184 2.57 1.25 -14.48
CA VAL A 184 2.45 1.44 -15.94
C VAL A 184 1.01 1.77 -16.34
N VAL A 185 0.03 1.01 -15.84
CA VAL A 185 -1.39 1.26 -16.08
C VAL A 185 -1.80 2.64 -15.55
N ALA A 186 -1.37 3.01 -14.34
CA ALA A 186 -1.64 4.32 -13.76
C ALA A 186 -1.00 5.44 -14.58
N LEU A 187 0.23 5.28 -15.08
CA LEU A 187 0.91 6.25 -15.94
C LEU A 187 0.14 6.49 -17.25
N LEU A 188 -0.39 5.42 -17.86
CA LEU A 188 -1.12 5.51 -19.13
C LEU A 188 -2.53 6.09 -18.95
N LEU A 189 -3.23 5.72 -17.89
CA LEU A 189 -4.63 6.13 -17.68
C LEU A 189 -4.76 7.49 -16.98
N SER A 190 -3.83 7.85 -16.11
CA SER A 190 -3.92 9.08 -15.30
C SER A 190 -4.06 10.37 -16.15
N PRO A 191 -3.29 10.59 -17.25
CA PRO A 191 -3.47 11.79 -18.06
C PRO A 191 -4.83 11.85 -18.79
N LEU A 192 -5.39 10.70 -19.13
CA LEU A 192 -6.72 10.63 -19.75
C LEU A 192 -7.81 10.99 -18.75
N ILE A 193 -7.74 10.45 -17.55
CA ILE A 193 -8.72 10.70 -16.48
C ILE A 193 -8.61 12.15 -15.99
N ILE A 194 -7.41 12.62 -15.66
CA ILE A 194 -7.16 13.99 -15.19
C ILE A 194 -7.51 15.00 -16.30
N GLY A 195 -7.16 14.69 -17.56
CA GLY A 195 -7.48 15.55 -18.70
C GLY A 195 -8.98 15.73 -18.89
N ARG A 196 -9.76 14.65 -18.78
CA ARG A 196 -11.23 14.73 -18.86
C ARG A 196 -11.83 15.46 -17.66
N ALA A 197 -11.37 15.18 -16.46
CA ALA A 197 -11.88 15.82 -15.23
C ALA A 197 -11.61 17.34 -15.19
N LEU A 198 -10.48 17.81 -15.72
CA LEU A 198 -10.10 19.23 -15.71
C LEU A 198 -10.52 20.01 -16.95
N ARG A 199 -11.05 19.36 -17.99
CA ARG A 199 -11.49 20.00 -19.24
C ARG A 199 -12.55 21.10 -19.00
N PRO A 200 -13.57 20.94 -18.13
CA PRO A 200 -14.53 21.99 -17.85
C PRO A 200 -13.90 23.26 -17.27
N LEU A 201 -12.89 23.13 -16.43
CA LEU A 201 -12.17 24.29 -15.84
C LEU A 201 -11.41 25.08 -16.92
N GLU A 202 -10.79 24.40 -17.89
CA GLU A 202 -10.16 25.06 -19.03
C GLU A 202 -11.20 25.78 -19.89
N GLN A 203 -12.37 25.17 -20.13
CA GLN A 203 -13.47 25.80 -20.84
C GLN A 203 -13.99 27.05 -20.10
N MET A 204 -14.14 26.99 -18.78
CA MET A 204 -14.52 28.17 -17.97
C MET A 204 -13.51 29.30 -18.11
N SER A 205 -12.21 28.97 -18.05
CA SER A 205 -11.17 29.97 -18.20
C SER A 205 -11.18 30.64 -19.57
N SER A 206 -11.36 29.86 -20.65
CA SER A 206 -11.46 30.40 -22.02
C SER A 206 -12.73 31.21 -22.22
N THR A 207 -13.88 30.75 -21.70
CA THR A 207 -15.16 31.47 -21.75
C THR A 207 -15.10 32.78 -20.95
N ALA A 208 -14.45 32.79 -19.79
CA ALA A 208 -14.25 34.03 -19.02
C ALA A 208 -13.41 35.05 -19.83
N GLY A 209 -12.38 34.60 -20.55
CA GLY A 209 -11.63 35.43 -21.48
C GLY A 209 -12.47 36.01 -22.62
N ALA A 210 -13.36 35.19 -23.20
CA ALA A 210 -14.29 35.63 -24.25
C ALA A 210 -15.32 36.66 -23.74
N LEU A 211 -15.87 36.43 -22.53
CA LEU A 211 -16.75 37.40 -21.86
C LEU A 211 -16.03 38.76 -21.66
N ALA A 212 -14.78 38.71 -21.17
CA ALA A 212 -13.99 39.93 -20.97
C ALA A 212 -13.69 40.66 -22.30
N ALA A 213 -13.60 39.94 -23.41
CA ALA A 213 -13.45 40.52 -24.77
C ALA A 213 -14.77 41.02 -25.40
N GLY A 214 -15.92 40.88 -24.69
CA GLY A 214 -17.20 41.38 -25.12
C GLY A 214 -18.14 40.35 -25.80
N ASP A 215 -17.74 39.08 -25.85
CA ASP A 215 -18.62 38.00 -26.34
C ASP A 215 -19.43 37.41 -25.18
N TYR A 216 -20.51 38.10 -24.81
CA TYR A 216 -21.35 37.72 -23.67
C TYR A 216 -22.27 36.53 -23.90
N LYS A 217 -22.33 36.00 -25.15
CA LYS A 217 -23.18 34.84 -25.49
C LYS A 217 -22.50 33.49 -25.20
N GLN A 218 -21.21 33.46 -24.96
CA GLN A 218 -20.48 32.23 -24.69
C GLN A 218 -20.95 31.55 -23.39
N ARG A 219 -21.05 30.24 -23.45
CA ARG A 219 -21.45 29.39 -22.30
C ARG A 219 -20.55 28.18 -22.21
N VAL A 220 -20.38 27.66 -21.02
CA VAL A 220 -19.62 26.45 -20.75
C VAL A 220 -20.52 25.25 -20.81
N SER A 221 -20.02 24.15 -21.41
CA SER A 221 -20.72 22.87 -21.39
C SER A 221 -20.80 22.32 -19.97
N VAL A 222 -22.00 22.08 -19.46
CA VAL A 222 -22.23 21.51 -18.14
C VAL A 222 -21.98 19.99 -18.22
N PRO A 223 -21.02 19.44 -17.48
CA PRO A 223 -20.83 17.99 -17.41
C PRO A 223 -22.09 17.31 -16.87
N ARG A 224 -22.34 16.08 -17.30
CA ARG A 224 -23.47 15.27 -16.78
C ARG A 224 -23.25 14.80 -15.34
N THR A 225 -22.05 14.96 -14.78
CA THR A 225 -21.70 14.61 -13.42
C THR A 225 -22.24 15.64 -12.46
N GLN A 226 -22.89 15.20 -11.38
CA GLN A 226 -23.39 16.07 -10.30
C GLN A 226 -22.29 16.38 -9.26
N ASP A 227 -21.03 16.43 -9.71
CA ASP A 227 -19.88 16.77 -8.88
C ASP A 227 -19.73 18.30 -8.69
N GLU A 228 -18.73 18.71 -7.94
CA GLU A 228 -18.45 20.12 -7.63
C GLU A 228 -18.13 20.91 -8.91
N ILE A 229 -17.52 20.28 -9.90
CA ILE A 229 -17.20 20.90 -11.19
C ILE A 229 -18.48 21.16 -12.00
N GLY A 230 -19.42 20.22 -11.98
CA GLY A 230 -20.73 20.39 -12.61
C GLY A 230 -21.54 21.54 -11.98
N LYS A 231 -21.56 21.63 -10.63
CA LYS A 231 -22.21 22.73 -9.89
C LYS A 231 -21.56 24.07 -10.24
N LEU A 232 -20.23 24.11 -10.30
CA LEU A 232 -19.49 25.31 -10.67
C LEU A 232 -19.81 25.77 -12.10
N ALA A 233 -19.93 24.82 -13.05
CA ALA A 233 -20.29 25.12 -14.45
C ALA A 233 -21.69 25.75 -14.54
N VAL A 234 -22.66 25.26 -13.77
CA VAL A 234 -24.01 25.82 -13.71
C VAL A 234 -23.97 27.24 -13.15
N ALA A 235 -23.31 27.46 -12.02
CA ALA A 235 -23.19 28.77 -11.40
C ALA A 235 -22.48 29.78 -12.32
N PHE A 236 -21.42 29.34 -13.01
CA PHE A 236 -20.72 30.16 -14.01
C PHE A 236 -21.65 30.59 -15.14
N ASN A 237 -22.45 29.66 -15.69
CA ASN A 237 -23.40 29.99 -16.76
C ASN A 237 -24.49 30.94 -16.29
N GLN A 238 -24.98 30.84 -15.04
CA GLN A 238 -25.91 31.78 -14.43
C GLN A 238 -25.31 33.20 -14.33
N MET A 239 -24.06 33.30 -13.89
CA MET A 239 -23.33 34.57 -13.89
C MET A 239 -23.20 35.16 -15.29
N ALA A 240 -22.85 34.33 -16.30
CA ALA A 240 -22.70 34.77 -17.68
C ALA A 240 -24.03 35.27 -18.27
N VAL A 241 -25.17 34.67 -17.89
CA VAL A 241 -26.51 35.18 -18.26
C VAL A 241 -26.78 36.55 -17.65
N GLY A 242 -26.47 36.74 -16.39
CA GLY A 242 -26.65 38.03 -15.72
C GLY A 242 -25.81 39.15 -16.34
N ILE A 243 -24.58 38.84 -16.73
CA ILE A 243 -23.71 39.79 -17.43
C ILE A 243 -24.29 40.18 -18.81
N ASP A 244 -24.72 39.20 -19.60
CA ASP A 244 -25.34 39.41 -20.91
C ASP A 244 -26.56 40.32 -20.81
N GLN A 245 -27.47 40.03 -19.88
CA GLN A 245 -28.64 40.85 -19.59
C GLN A 245 -28.29 42.30 -19.18
N ALA A 246 -27.30 42.47 -18.32
CA ALA A 246 -26.87 43.81 -17.87
C ALA A 246 -26.31 44.66 -19.03
N PHE A 247 -25.53 44.03 -19.92
CA PHE A 247 -25.04 44.73 -21.12
C PHE A 247 -26.12 45.02 -22.13
N GLU A 248 -27.14 44.16 -22.26
CA GLU A 248 -28.27 44.41 -23.16
C GLU A 248 -29.10 45.59 -22.67
N VAL A 249 -29.42 45.65 -21.37
CA VAL A 249 -30.12 46.82 -20.75
C VAL A 249 -29.33 48.11 -20.98
N ARG A 250 -28.00 48.05 -20.80
CA ARG A 250 -27.13 49.21 -21.03
C ARG A 250 -27.17 49.69 -22.47
N ARG A 251 -27.11 48.76 -23.47
CA ARG A 251 -27.17 49.09 -24.89
C ARG A 251 -28.51 49.74 -25.26
N GLN A 252 -29.64 49.23 -24.72
CA GLN A 252 -30.93 49.81 -24.90
C GLN A 252 -31.02 51.24 -24.34
N SER A 253 -30.50 51.44 -23.12
CA SER A 253 -30.46 52.77 -22.49
C SER A 253 -29.59 53.75 -23.29
N GLU A 254 -28.43 53.32 -23.77
CA GLU A 254 -27.60 54.15 -24.65
C GLU A 254 -28.27 54.51 -25.99
N ALA A 255 -29.00 53.57 -26.58
CA ALA A 255 -29.77 53.81 -27.81
C ALA A 255 -30.91 54.81 -27.55
N GLN A 256 -31.67 54.66 -26.44
CA GLN A 256 -32.70 55.61 -26.03
C GLN A 256 -32.13 57.00 -25.79
N MET A 257 -31.00 57.11 -25.13
CA MET A 257 -30.35 58.40 -24.89
C MET A 257 -29.93 59.08 -26.20
N ARG A 258 -29.39 58.32 -27.15
CA ARG A 258 -29.04 58.85 -28.48
C ARG A 258 -30.27 59.37 -29.25
N HIS A 259 -31.39 58.63 -29.22
CA HIS A 259 -32.65 59.10 -29.78
C HIS A 259 -33.15 60.38 -29.11
N PHE A 260 -33.16 60.38 -27.79
CA PHE A 260 -33.57 61.59 -26.99
C PHE A 260 -32.73 62.82 -27.34
N VAL A 261 -31.42 62.67 -27.44
CA VAL A 261 -30.49 63.79 -27.79
C VAL A 261 -30.76 64.26 -29.24
N ALA A 262 -30.99 63.31 -30.18
CA ALA A 262 -31.29 63.65 -31.56
C ALA A 262 -32.64 64.43 -31.67
N ASP A 263 -33.69 63.92 -31.02
CA ASP A 263 -35.00 64.61 -31.03
C ASP A 263 -34.95 65.99 -30.36
N ALA A 264 -34.31 66.08 -29.20
CA ALA A 264 -34.13 67.38 -28.53
C ALA A 264 -33.35 68.39 -29.41
N SER A 265 -32.32 67.89 -30.13
CA SER A 265 -31.55 68.73 -31.05
C SER A 265 -32.40 69.28 -32.23
N HIS A 266 -33.27 68.42 -32.76
CA HIS A 266 -34.22 68.81 -33.79
C HIS A 266 -35.26 69.83 -33.30
N GLU A 267 -35.83 69.61 -32.13
CA GLU A 267 -36.82 70.49 -31.54
C GLU A 267 -36.23 71.85 -31.10
N LEU A 268 -34.98 71.87 -30.67
CA LEU A 268 -34.28 73.11 -30.33
C LEU A 268 -33.84 73.92 -31.58
N ARG A 269 -33.51 73.23 -32.69
CA ARG A 269 -33.03 73.89 -33.91
C ARG A 269 -34.14 74.79 -34.52
N THR A 270 -35.41 74.31 -34.49
CA THR A 270 -36.56 75.04 -35.06
C THR A 270 -36.77 76.41 -34.44
N PRO A 271 -36.90 76.57 -33.12
CA PRO A 271 -37.07 77.90 -32.52
C PRO A 271 -35.83 78.74 -32.61
N LEU A 272 -34.62 78.17 -32.54
CA LEU A 272 -33.36 78.92 -32.74
C LEU A 272 -33.23 79.49 -34.15
N THR A 273 -33.62 78.72 -35.18
CA THR A 273 -33.66 79.21 -36.53
C THR A 273 -34.65 80.33 -36.71
N SER A 274 -35.83 80.22 -36.08
CA SER A 274 -36.84 81.28 -36.04
C SER A 274 -36.36 82.55 -35.37
N ILE A 275 -35.72 82.42 -34.22
CA ILE A 275 -35.10 83.59 -33.51
C ILE A 275 -33.99 84.20 -34.32
N ALA A 276 -33.08 83.42 -34.94
CA ALA A 276 -32.03 83.91 -35.78
C ALA A 276 -32.58 84.66 -36.99
N GLY A 277 -33.65 84.15 -37.64
CA GLY A 277 -34.38 84.86 -38.68
C GLY A 277 -35.00 86.17 -38.28
N TYR A 278 -35.59 86.26 -37.08
CA TYR A 278 -36.10 87.52 -36.55
C TYR A 278 -34.96 88.53 -36.28
N ILE A 279 -33.83 88.10 -35.72
CA ILE A 279 -32.69 88.98 -35.47
C ILE A 279 -32.09 89.52 -36.77
N ASP A 280 -32.02 88.68 -37.84
CA ASP A 280 -31.50 89.11 -39.17
C ASP A 280 -32.47 90.15 -39.84
N VAL A 281 -33.77 90.00 -39.67
CA VAL A 281 -34.74 90.99 -40.11
C VAL A 281 -34.64 92.32 -39.34
N LEU A 282 -34.42 92.29 -38.05
CA LEU A 282 -34.26 93.49 -37.21
C LEU A 282 -32.92 94.23 -37.42
N GLY A 283 -31.88 93.49 -37.78
CA GLY A 283 -30.53 94.08 -38.02
C GLY A 283 -30.42 94.71 -39.45
N ARG A 284 -31.37 94.54 -40.32
CA ARG A 284 -31.40 95.13 -41.66
C ARG A 284 -32.25 96.43 -41.73
N ARG A 285 -32.73 96.95 -40.65
CA ARG A 285 -33.36 98.30 -40.55
C ARG A 285 -32.33 99.24 -39.83
#